data_835716d71cb69350c7cd342e10f4ce44
#
_entry.id   835716d71cb69350c7cd342e10f4ce44
#
_cell.length_a   1.000
_cell.length_b   1.000
_cell.length_c   1.000
_cell.angle_alpha   90.00
_cell.angle_beta   90.00
_cell.angle_gamma   90.00
#
_symmetry.space_group_name_H-M   'P 1'
#
loop_
_entity.id
_entity.type
_entity.pdbx_description
1 polymer ?
#
loop_
_entity_poly.entity_id
_entity_poly.type
_entity_poly.pdbx_seq_one_letter_code
_entity_poly.pdbx_strand_id
1 'polypeptide(L)'
;MDSRDIEKWRVELDSYAHEENGVEYWLARDLMEPLGYTQWRNFETAVKRAMASCETNEMPVAAHFAEASKMVDAGVATRAVKDYKLTRYACYLIAQNGDPNKPEIALAQAYFAVQTRRQELIEQRFAEIQRLQARHSLTDSEKQLSGIAFKRGVDSKGFAIIKSKGDEALFGGKSTAEMKQQLGVPKSAALANRLADVLIKAKDLTNSMTAFNTEEHDLYGLDQIKQEHVENNTSVRGSLIDRGIVPENLPPAEDTKKLERRVKADEKKLKEGTDGFTDPQGRLNL
;
A
#
# COMPACT_ATOMS: atom_id res chain seq x y z
N MET A 1 -1.88 28.86 -3.21
CA MET A 1 -1.66 28.31 -1.86
C MET A 1 -0.33 27.60 -1.90
N ASP A 2 0.63 28.01 -1.07
CA ASP A 2 2.00 27.45 -1.10
C ASP A 2 2.07 26.22 -0.19
N SER A 3 2.91 25.24 -0.55
CA SER A 3 3.21 24.07 0.30
C SER A 3 3.67 24.45 1.71
N ARG A 4 4.29 25.63 1.85
CA ARG A 4 4.69 26.21 3.13
C ARG A 4 3.52 26.60 4.03
N ASP A 5 2.40 27.04 3.47
CA ASP A 5 1.21 27.39 4.25
C ASP A 5 0.52 26.14 4.81
N ILE A 6 0.51 25.08 4.02
CA ILE A 6 -0.02 23.76 4.43
C ILE A 6 0.81 23.18 5.59
N GLU A 7 2.13 23.25 5.51
CA GLU A 7 3.01 22.75 6.57
C GLU A 7 2.91 23.56 7.86
N LYS A 8 2.79 24.90 7.76
CA LYS A 8 2.55 25.75 8.92
C LYS A 8 1.25 25.41 9.63
N TRP A 9 0.18 25.19 8.87
CA TRP A 9 -1.12 24.82 9.46
C TRP A 9 -1.04 23.47 10.20
N ARG A 10 -0.30 22.51 9.68
CA ARG A 10 -0.04 21.23 10.36
C ARG A 10 0.66 21.42 11.70
N VAL A 11 1.74 22.20 11.71
CA VAL A 11 2.51 22.48 12.93
C VAL A 11 1.65 23.21 13.95
N GLU A 12 0.80 24.14 13.49
CA GLU A 12 -0.13 24.86 14.35
C GLU A 12 -1.19 23.91 14.94
N LEU A 13 -1.82 23.04 14.11
CA LEU A 13 -2.76 22.03 14.61
C LEU A 13 -2.13 21.11 15.63
N ASP A 14 -0.93 20.60 15.34
CA ASP A 14 -0.20 19.69 16.23
C ASP A 14 0.19 20.38 17.56
N SER A 15 0.37 21.71 17.57
CA SER A 15 0.68 22.47 18.80
C SER A 15 -0.46 22.54 19.81
N TYR A 16 -1.71 22.30 19.37
CA TYR A 16 -2.89 22.22 20.25
C TYR A 16 -3.22 20.79 20.70
N ALA A 17 -2.38 19.81 20.33
CA ALA A 17 -2.58 18.42 20.71
C ALA A 17 -2.28 18.21 22.20
N HIS A 18 -3.12 17.43 22.85
CA HIS A 18 -2.93 16.91 24.19
C HIS A 18 -2.79 15.40 24.14
N GLU A 19 -2.14 14.82 25.12
CA GLU A 19 -2.03 13.36 25.28
C GLU A 19 -2.53 12.93 26.65
N GLU A 20 -3.40 11.92 26.70
CA GLU A 20 -3.88 11.32 27.93
C GLU A 20 -3.98 9.80 27.75
N ASN A 21 -3.30 9.05 28.62
CA ASN A 21 -3.25 7.58 28.57
C ASN A 21 -2.80 7.01 27.20
N GLY A 22 -1.88 7.69 26.50
CA GLY A 22 -1.40 7.30 25.18
C GLY A 22 -2.38 7.61 24.03
N VAL A 23 -3.44 8.38 24.30
CA VAL A 23 -4.40 8.83 23.29
C VAL A 23 -4.22 10.32 23.04
N GLU A 24 -3.92 10.67 21.79
CA GLU A 24 -3.82 12.06 21.35
C GLU A 24 -5.23 12.65 21.14
N TYR A 25 -5.47 13.85 21.64
CA TYR A 25 -6.73 14.55 21.47
C TYR A 25 -6.56 16.07 21.42
N TRP A 26 -7.56 16.76 20.91
CA TRP A 26 -7.69 18.22 20.87
C TRP A 26 -8.93 18.66 21.65
N LEU A 27 -8.85 19.84 22.27
CA LEU A 27 -10.04 20.50 22.79
C LEU A 27 -10.67 21.34 21.69
N ALA A 28 -11.98 21.17 21.48
CA ALA A 28 -12.68 21.86 20.40
C ALA A 28 -12.57 23.39 20.49
N ARG A 29 -12.56 23.94 21.71
CA ARG A 29 -12.40 25.40 21.91
C ARG A 29 -11.03 25.91 21.51
N ASP A 30 -9.99 25.10 21.60
CA ASP A 30 -8.64 25.49 21.18
C ASP A 30 -8.48 25.52 19.68
N LEU A 31 -9.31 24.75 18.96
CA LEU A 31 -9.34 24.73 17.49
C LEU A 31 -10.28 25.78 16.87
N MET A 32 -11.12 26.43 17.68
CA MET A 32 -12.11 27.38 17.18
C MET A 32 -11.45 28.55 16.42
N GLU A 33 -10.47 29.19 17.03
CA GLU A 33 -9.77 30.35 16.44
C GLU A 33 -8.85 29.94 15.27
N PRO A 34 -8.02 28.88 15.36
CA PRO A 34 -7.25 28.34 14.23
C PRO A 34 -8.08 27.96 13.00
N LEU A 35 -9.36 27.62 13.18
CA LEU A 35 -10.30 27.31 12.11
C LEU A 35 -11.15 28.53 11.69
N GLY A 36 -10.78 29.73 12.10
CA GLY A 36 -11.38 30.99 11.70
C GLY A 36 -12.75 31.29 12.31
N TYR A 37 -13.09 30.65 13.45
CA TYR A 37 -14.36 30.92 14.16
C TYR A 37 -14.12 31.83 15.37
N THR A 38 -14.85 32.93 15.42
CA THR A 38 -14.81 33.87 16.53
C THR A 38 -15.89 33.63 17.60
N GLN A 39 -16.91 32.82 17.26
CA GLN A 39 -18.04 32.54 18.16
C GLN A 39 -18.28 31.06 18.29
N TRP A 40 -18.32 30.57 19.54
CA TRP A 40 -18.57 29.18 19.86
C TRP A 40 -19.81 28.58 19.20
N ARG A 41 -20.91 29.31 19.20
CA ARG A 41 -22.16 28.85 18.60
C ARG A 41 -22.00 28.43 17.14
N ASN A 42 -21.24 29.20 16.38
CA ASN A 42 -21.02 28.93 14.95
C ASN A 42 -20.07 27.74 14.78
N PHE A 43 -19.05 27.67 15.60
CA PHE A 43 -18.11 26.54 15.61
C PHE A 43 -18.79 25.24 16.06
N GLU A 44 -19.58 25.28 17.14
CA GLU A 44 -20.34 24.12 17.62
C GLU A 44 -21.30 23.59 16.54
N THR A 45 -21.80 24.43 15.65
CA THR A 45 -22.59 23.98 14.50
C THR A 45 -21.75 23.10 13.54
N ALA A 46 -20.52 23.48 13.27
CA ALA A 46 -19.61 22.67 12.45
C ALA A 46 -19.25 21.35 13.16
N VAL A 47 -19.02 21.40 14.48
CA VAL A 47 -18.79 20.19 15.31
C VAL A 47 -19.99 19.24 15.24
N LYS A 48 -21.22 19.74 15.38
CA LYS A 48 -22.45 18.92 15.29
C LYS A 48 -22.66 18.32 13.90
N ARG A 49 -22.33 19.05 12.82
CA ARG A 49 -22.34 18.50 11.46
C ARG A 49 -21.31 17.38 11.29
N ALA A 50 -20.14 17.57 11.85
CA ALA A 50 -19.09 16.54 11.84
C ALA A 50 -19.53 15.29 12.63
N MET A 51 -20.20 15.45 13.78
CA MET A 51 -20.79 14.33 14.53
C MET A 51 -21.84 13.58 13.68
N ALA A 52 -22.73 14.30 13.01
CA ALA A 52 -23.74 13.70 12.13
C ALA A 52 -23.08 12.95 10.95
N SER A 53 -22.02 13.51 10.37
CA SER A 53 -21.22 12.83 9.33
C SER A 53 -20.57 11.56 9.86
N CYS A 54 -20.03 11.58 11.09
CA CYS A 54 -19.46 10.41 11.77
C CYS A 54 -20.52 9.30 11.96
N GLU A 55 -21.70 9.66 12.44
CA GLU A 55 -22.81 8.73 12.65
C GLU A 55 -23.31 8.12 11.33
N THR A 56 -23.45 8.94 10.27
CA THR A 56 -23.85 8.47 8.93
C THR A 56 -22.85 7.47 8.33
N ASN A 57 -21.57 7.57 8.68
CA ASN A 57 -20.52 6.65 8.30
C ASN A 57 -20.41 5.42 9.23
N GLU A 58 -21.41 5.19 10.07
CA GLU A 58 -21.46 4.07 11.03
C GLU A 58 -20.27 4.03 12.01
N MET A 59 -19.60 5.19 12.22
CA MET A 59 -18.50 5.31 13.15
C MET A 59 -19.02 5.73 14.53
N PRO A 60 -18.52 5.13 15.65
CA PRO A 60 -18.98 5.49 16.99
C PRO A 60 -18.64 6.93 17.32
N VAL A 61 -19.63 7.82 17.38
CA VAL A 61 -19.45 9.25 17.68
C VAL A 61 -18.71 9.46 19.00
N ALA A 62 -19.07 8.72 20.06
CA ALA A 62 -18.44 8.83 21.37
C ALA A 62 -16.95 8.46 21.40
N ALA A 63 -16.47 7.66 20.41
CA ALA A 63 -15.05 7.33 20.29
C ALA A 63 -14.23 8.50 19.73
N HIS A 64 -14.86 9.43 19.04
CA HIS A 64 -14.19 10.52 18.33
C HIS A 64 -14.53 11.92 18.90
N PHE A 65 -15.70 12.08 19.53
CA PHE A 65 -16.21 13.31 20.10
C PHE A 65 -16.67 13.04 21.54
N ALA A 66 -15.76 13.17 22.49
CA ALA A 66 -16.12 13.00 23.90
C ALA A 66 -16.50 14.34 24.52
N GLU A 67 -17.64 14.39 25.24
CA GLU A 67 -18.04 15.60 25.96
C GLU A 67 -17.01 15.93 27.04
N ALA A 68 -16.64 17.21 27.12
CA ALA A 68 -15.69 17.73 28.09
C ALA A 68 -16.16 19.10 28.59
N SER A 69 -15.54 19.59 29.66
CA SER A 69 -15.71 20.95 30.12
C SER A 69 -14.36 21.63 30.25
N LYS A 70 -14.26 22.87 29.77
CA LYS A 70 -13.09 23.72 29.91
C LYS A 70 -13.36 24.81 30.95
N MET A 71 -12.43 25.03 31.86
CA MET A 71 -12.49 26.18 32.75
C MET A 71 -12.04 27.44 32.02
N VAL A 72 -12.87 28.46 31.99
CA VAL A 72 -12.55 29.75 31.40
C VAL A 72 -12.66 30.84 32.42
N ASP A 73 -11.77 31.84 32.33
CA ASP A 73 -11.83 33.01 33.19
C ASP A 73 -13.03 33.91 32.81
N ALA A 74 -13.86 34.19 33.77
CA ALA A 74 -15.02 35.05 33.61
C ALA A 74 -14.87 36.35 34.44
N GLY A 75 -13.66 36.86 34.59
CA GLY A 75 -13.30 38.06 35.33
C GLY A 75 -13.02 37.75 36.80
N VAL A 76 -14.03 37.78 37.68
CA VAL A 76 -13.84 37.56 39.11
C VAL A 76 -13.85 36.09 39.53
N ALA A 77 -14.30 35.17 38.67
CA ALA A 77 -14.36 33.74 38.90
C ALA A 77 -14.16 32.94 37.62
N THR A 78 -13.63 31.71 37.78
CA THR A 78 -13.57 30.72 36.69
C THR A 78 -14.90 29.98 36.59
N ARG A 79 -15.37 29.69 35.37
CA ARG A 79 -16.55 28.86 35.15
C ARG A 79 -16.28 27.74 34.15
N ALA A 80 -16.90 26.60 34.41
CA ALA A 80 -16.90 25.49 33.45
C ALA A 80 -17.80 25.82 32.25
N VAL A 81 -17.27 25.66 31.06
CA VAL A 81 -18.02 25.78 29.80
C VAL A 81 -17.94 24.47 29.02
N LYS A 82 -19.01 24.19 28.28
CA LYS A 82 -19.06 23.01 27.44
C LYS A 82 -17.93 23.02 26.41
N ASP A 83 -17.27 21.88 26.27
CA ASP A 83 -16.23 21.60 25.29
C ASP A 83 -16.31 20.14 24.79
N TYR A 84 -15.46 19.75 23.88
CA TYR A 84 -15.33 18.39 23.40
C TYR A 84 -13.86 18.02 23.30
N LYS A 85 -13.52 16.79 23.72
CA LYS A 85 -12.26 16.13 23.34
C LYS A 85 -12.46 15.51 21.95
N LEU A 86 -11.60 15.83 21.03
CA LEU A 86 -11.66 15.45 19.63
C LEU A 86 -10.47 14.56 19.28
N THR A 87 -10.69 13.45 18.61
CA THR A 87 -9.60 12.72 17.97
C THR A 87 -9.15 13.46 16.70
N ARG A 88 -7.99 13.10 16.14
CA ARG A 88 -7.53 13.62 14.85
C ARG A 88 -8.57 13.42 13.73
N TYR A 89 -9.27 12.28 13.72
CA TYR A 89 -10.37 12.01 12.81
C TYR A 89 -11.53 13.00 12.95
N ALA A 90 -11.91 13.33 14.21
CA ALA A 90 -12.93 14.34 14.47
C ALA A 90 -12.52 15.72 13.97
N CYS A 91 -11.24 16.12 14.16
CA CYS A 91 -10.71 17.38 13.61
C CYS A 91 -10.84 17.43 12.08
N TYR A 92 -10.60 16.31 11.39
CA TYR A 92 -10.77 16.19 9.95
C TYR A 92 -12.21 16.37 9.51
N LEU A 93 -13.14 15.70 10.19
CA LEU A 93 -14.58 15.86 9.91
C LEU A 93 -15.06 17.28 10.16
N ILE A 94 -14.57 17.97 11.21
CA ILE A 94 -14.91 19.36 11.48
C ILE A 94 -14.43 20.27 10.35
N ALA A 95 -13.21 20.10 9.86
CA ALA A 95 -12.68 20.85 8.74
C ALA A 95 -13.49 20.60 7.44
N GLN A 96 -13.88 19.35 7.16
CA GLN A 96 -14.69 19.01 6.00
C GLN A 96 -16.11 19.57 6.06
N ASN A 97 -16.70 19.68 7.27
CA ASN A 97 -18.04 20.20 7.50
C ASN A 97 -18.07 21.68 7.90
N GLY A 98 -16.92 22.35 7.91
CA GLY A 98 -16.76 23.77 8.18
C GLY A 98 -17.24 24.65 7.02
N ASP A 99 -17.27 25.96 7.25
CA ASP A 99 -17.64 26.95 6.22
C ASP A 99 -16.49 27.12 5.22
N PRO A 100 -16.64 26.67 3.95
CA PRO A 100 -15.57 26.70 2.95
C PRO A 100 -15.19 28.14 2.52
N ASN A 101 -15.99 29.15 2.85
CA ASN A 101 -15.66 30.54 2.59
C ASN A 101 -14.62 31.10 3.57
N LYS A 102 -14.32 30.37 4.65
CA LYS A 102 -13.25 30.75 5.57
C LYS A 102 -11.90 30.27 5.03
N PRO A 103 -10.89 31.16 4.91
CA PRO A 103 -9.56 30.80 4.42
C PRO A 103 -8.91 29.67 5.22
N GLU A 104 -9.12 29.64 6.54
CA GLU A 104 -8.56 28.65 7.47
C GLU A 104 -9.18 27.27 7.23
N ILE A 105 -10.49 27.21 6.99
CA ILE A 105 -11.19 25.97 6.61
C ILE A 105 -10.74 25.48 5.24
N ALA A 106 -10.66 26.37 4.25
CA ALA A 106 -10.18 26.03 2.91
C ALA A 106 -8.74 25.49 2.96
N LEU A 107 -7.88 26.07 3.81
CA LEU A 107 -6.51 25.59 4.03
C LEU A 107 -6.49 24.20 4.67
N ALA A 108 -7.31 23.98 5.71
CA ALA A 108 -7.44 22.67 6.36
C ALA A 108 -7.92 21.59 5.38
N GLN A 109 -8.93 21.88 4.57
CA GLN A 109 -9.45 20.96 3.54
C GLN A 109 -8.37 20.63 2.50
N ALA A 110 -7.61 21.63 2.03
CA ALA A 110 -6.49 21.42 1.11
C ALA A 110 -5.38 20.54 1.73
N TYR A 111 -5.06 20.79 3.00
CA TYR A 111 -4.10 19.94 3.74
C TYR A 111 -4.52 18.47 3.72
N PHE A 112 -5.78 18.16 4.09
CA PHE A 112 -6.25 16.79 4.12
C PHE A 112 -6.29 16.14 2.74
N ALA A 113 -6.72 16.87 1.70
CA ALA A 113 -6.69 16.36 0.33
C ALA A 113 -5.27 15.99 -0.12
N VAL A 114 -4.29 16.85 0.17
CA VAL A 114 -2.87 16.59 -0.15
C VAL A 114 -2.31 15.41 0.64
N GLN A 115 -2.60 15.30 1.94
CA GLN A 115 -2.11 14.20 2.77
C GLN A 115 -2.73 12.86 2.38
N THR A 116 -4.03 12.83 2.07
CA THR A 116 -4.69 11.61 1.55
C THR A 116 -4.03 11.16 0.25
N ARG A 117 -3.84 12.08 -0.70
CA ARG A 117 -3.18 11.74 -1.96
C ARG A 117 -1.75 11.27 -1.78
N ARG A 118 -1.01 11.89 -0.86
CA ARG A 118 0.36 11.47 -0.52
C ARG A 118 0.39 10.07 0.06
N GLN A 119 -0.55 9.74 0.94
CA GLN A 119 -0.67 8.41 1.54
C GLN A 119 -1.00 7.35 0.48
N GLU A 120 -1.97 7.61 -0.41
CA GLU A 120 -2.28 6.73 -1.54
C GLU A 120 -1.05 6.42 -2.40
N LEU A 121 -0.24 7.45 -2.70
CA LEU A 121 0.99 7.27 -3.48
C LEU A 121 2.05 6.45 -2.74
N ILE A 122 2.18 6.63 -1.42
CA ILE A 122 3.10 5.83 -0.59
C ILE A 122 2.66 4.36 -0.59
N GLU A 123 1.38 4.10 -0.37
CA GLU A 123 0.83 2.74 -0.37
C GLU A 123 0.97 2.05 -1.74
N GLN A 124 0.67 2.78 -2.83
CA GLN A 124 0.89 2.28 -4.18
C GLN A 124 2.36 1.94 -4.43
N ARG A 125 3.27 2.82 -4.05
CA ARG A 125 4.71 2.60 -4.24
C ARG A 125 5.24 1.46 -3.38
N PHE A 126 4.72 1.27 -2.19
CA PHE A 126 5.07 0.13 -1.34
C PHE A 126 4.67 -1.20 -2.00
N ALA A 127 3.45 -1.30 -2.54
CA ALA A 127 3.00 -2.47 -3.28
C ALA A 127 3.85 -2.73 -4.55
N GLU A 128 4.21 -1.66 -5.27
CA GLU A 128 5.09 -1.75 -6.44
C GLU A 128 6.48 -2.31 -6.08
N ILE A 129 7.08 -1.82 -5.01
CA ILE A 129 8.39 -2.30 -4.52
C ILE A 129 8.29 -3.76 -4.07
N GLN A 130 7.25 -4.13 -3.31
CA GLN A 130 7.04 -5.53 -2.90
C GLN A 130 6.91 -6.47 -4.10
N ARG A 131 6.16 -6.05 -5.14
CA ARG A 131 6.02 -6.82 -6.37
C ARG A 131 7.36 -7.01 -7.08
N LEU A 132 8.20 -5.97 -7.18
CA LEU A 132 9.53 -6.06 -7.77
C LEU A 132 10.44 -6.98 -6.94
N GLN A 133 10.40 -6.88 -5.62
CA GLN A 133 11.16 -7.76 -4.72
C GLN A 133 10.77 -9.23 -4.92
N ALA A 134 9.46 -9.55 -4.93
CA ALA A 134 9.00 -10.91 -5.21
C ALA A 134 9.51 -11.43 -6.56
N ARG A 135 9.51 -10.59 -7.60
CA ARG A 135 10.04 -10.95 -8.92
C ARG A 135 11.55 -11.17 -8.92
N HIS A 136 12.30 -10.41 -8.14
CA HIS A 136 13.74 -10.60 -7.94
C HIS A 136 14.03 -11.92 -7.20
N SER A 137 13.34 -12.18 -6.07
CA SER A 137 13.45 -13.44 -5.33
C SER A 137 13.22 -14.66 -6.23
N LEU A 138 12.15 -14.63 -7.04
CA LEU A 138 11.90 -15.68 -8.02
C LEU A 138 13.06 -15.86 -9.02
N THR A 139 13.68 -14.76 -9.45
CA THR A 139 14.83 -14.85 -10.38
C THR A 139 16.03 -15.51 -9.70
N ASP A 140 16.25 -15.19 -8.43
CA ASP A 140 17.38 -15.71 -7.69
C ASP A 140 17.18 -17.19 -7.32
N SER A 141 15.95 -17.60 -6.93
CA SER A 141 15.63 -19.02 -6.71
C SER A 141 15.70 -19.85 -8.01
N GLU A 142 15.28 -19.28 -9.16
CA GLU A 142 15.48 -19.92 -10.46
C GLU A 142 16.96 -20.14 -10.80
N LYS A 143 17.82 -19.17 -10.51
CA LYS A 143 19.28 -19.28 -10.71
C LYS A 143 19.90 -20.33 -9.76
N GLN A 144 19.48 -20.31 -8.49
CA GLN A 144 19.95 -21.26 -7.50
C GLN A 144 19.60 -22.69 -7.92
N LEU A 145 18.32 -22.96 -8.24
CA LEU A 145 17.87 -24.27 -8.71
C LEU A 145 18.60 -24.69 -10.00
N SER A 146 18.79 -23.76 -10.94
CA SER A 146 19.55 -24.03 -12.16
C SER A 146 21.00 -24.44 -11.85
N GLY A 147 21.65 -23.75 -10.92
CA GLY A 147 23.01 -24.06 -10.50
C GLY A 147 23.15 -25.46 -9.84
N ILE A 148 22.16 -25.82 -8.99
CA ILE A 148 22.08 -27.13 -8.35
C ILE A 148 21.82 -28.21 -9.42
N ALA A 149 20.85 -28.04 -10.29
CA ALA A 149 20.51 -28.97 -11.35
C ALA A 149 21.72 -29.21 -12.29
N PHE A 150 22.46 -28.14 -12.63
CA PHE A 150 23.68 -28.27 -13.45
C PHE A 150 24.73 -29.11 -12.77
N LYS A 151 25.01 -28.91 -11.47
CA LYS A 151 25.95 -29.74 -10.69
C LYS A 151 25.48 -31.20 -10.60
N ARG A 152 24.20 -31.46 -10.77
CA ARG A 152 23.54 -32.77 -10.74
C ARG A 152 23.32 -33.37 -12.13
N GLY A 153 24.03 -32.90 -13.15
CA GLY A 153 24.06 -33.48 -14.49
C GLY A 153 22.93 -33.04 -15.44
N VAL A 154 22.24 -31.95 -15.13
CA VAL A 154 21.18 -31.39 -16.00
C VAL A 154 21.75 -30.24 -16.81
N ASP A 155 21.66 -30.34 -18.15
CA ASP A 155 22.05 -29.23 -19.04
C ASP A 155 20.98 -28.14 -19.15
N SER A 156 21.26 -27.07 -19.88
CA SER A 156 20.33 -25.95 -20.06
C SER A 156 19.02 -26.36 -20.74
N LYS A 157 19.02 -27.35 -21.62
CA LYS A 157 17.80 -27.88 -22.25
C LYS A 157 16.97 -28.66 -21.25
N GLY A 158 17.61 -29.50 -20.47
CA GLY A 158 16.98 -30.26 -19.37
C GLY A 158 16.36 -29.32 -18.34
N PHE A 159 17.05 -28.25 -17.97
CA PHE A 159 16.50 -27.26 -17.02
C PHE A 159 15.27 -26.53 -17.60
N ALA A 160 15.25 -26.21 -18.88
CA ALA A 160 14.08 -25.65 -19.53
C ALA A 160 12.87 -26.63 -19.49
N ILE A 161 13.11 -27.95 -19.61
CA ILE A 161 12.08 -28.97 -19.46
C ILE A 161 11.57 -29.02 -18.01
N ILE A 162 12.45 -28.99 -17.00
CA ILE A 162 12.06 -28.94 -15.59
C ILE A 162 11.10 -27.76 -15.35
N LYS A 163 11.47 -26.55 -15.77
CA LYS A 163 10.63 -25.36 -15.61
C LYS A 163 9.29 -25.49 -16.33
N SER A 164 9.29 -25.98 -17.57
CA SER A 164 8.06 -26.15 -18.33
C SER A 164 7.10 -27.14 -17.69
N LYS A 165 7.62 -28.27 -17.16
CA LYS A 165 6.79 -29.26 -16.48
C LYS A 165 6.29 -28.81 -15.11
N GLY A 166 7.08 -28.01 -14.40
CA GLY A 166 6.62 -27.33 -13.19
C GLY A 166 5.49 -26.32 -13.49
N ASP A 167 5.62 -25.53 -14.56
CA ASP A 167 4.54 -24.63 -15.00
C ASP A 167 3.27 -25.43 -15.35
N GLU A 168 3.35 -26.52 -16.10
CA GLU A 168 2.20 -27.37 -16.42
C GLU A 168 1.50 -27.89 -15.14
N ALA A 169 2.28 -28.32 -14.15
CA ALA A 169 1.75 -28.79 -12.88
C ALA A 169 1.07 -27.67 -12.08
N LEU A 170 1.67 -26.49 -12.04
CA LEU A 170 1.12 -25.33 -11.31
C LEU A 170 -0.15 -24.79 -11.99
N PHE A 171 -0.20 -24.76 -13.32
CA PHE A 171 -1.29 -24.18 -14.11
C PHE A 171 -2.31 -25.21 -14.62
N GLY A 172 -2.45 -26.36 -13.95
CA GLY A 172 -3.50 -27.33 -14.26
C GLY A 172 -3.40 -27.96 -15.64
N GLY A 173 -2.18 -28.20 -16.10
CA GLY A 173 -1.90 -28.81 -17.40
C GLY A 173 -1.63 -27.80 -18.52
N LYS A 174 -1.79 -26.49 -18.28
CA LYS A 174 -1.45 -25.47 -19.28
C LYS A 174 0.06 -25.27 -19.34
N SER A 175 0.59 -25.34 -20.54
CA SER A 175 2.01 -25.07 -20.79
C SER A 175 2.36 -23.60 -20.57
N THR A 176 3.65 -23.31 -20.37
CA THR A 176 4.16 -21.93 -20.31
C THR A 176 3.76 -21.11 -21.54
N ALA A 177 3.69 -21.75 -22.74
CA ALA A 177 3.31 -21.05 -23.97
C ALA A 177 1.82 -20.65 -23.98
N GLU A 178 0.93 -21.54 -23.56
CA GLU A 178 -0.50 -21.28 -23.45
C GLU A 178 -0.79 -20.21 -22.40
N MET A 179 -0.12 -20.26 -21.26
CA MET A 179 -0.23 -19.21 -20.23
C MET A 179 0.27 -17.86 -20.74
N LYS A 180 1.39 -17.81 -21.48
CA LYS A 180 1.85 -16.57 -22.12
C LYS A 180 0.82 -16.00 -23.08
N GLN A 181 0.21 -16.84 -23.90
CA GLN A 181 -0.85 -16.42 -24.83
C GLN A 181 -2.06 -15.87 -24.07
N GLN A 182 -2.52 -16.57 -23.05
CA GLN A 182 -3.68 -16.17 -22.24
C GLN A 182 -3.45 -14.82 -21.52
N LEU A 183 -2.26 -14.59 -20.97
CA LEU A 183 -1.93 -13.37 -20.24
C LEU A 183 -1.38 -12.25 -21.12
N GLY A 184 -1.33 -12.42 -22.44
CA GLY A 184 -0.80 -11.44 -23.37
C GLY A 184 0.70 -11.15 -23.18
N VAL A 185 1.49 -12.19 -22.84
CA VAL A 185 2.95 -12.09 -22.65
C VAL A 185 3.66 -12.39 -23.95
N PRO A 186 4.54 -11.50 -24.48
CA PRO A 186 5.35 -11.76 -25.66
C PRO A 186 6.18 -13.04 -25.52
N LYS A 187 6.39 -13.79 -26.62
CA LYS A 187 7.18 -15.04 -26.61
C LYS A 187 8.56 -14.87 -26.01
N SER A 188 9.22 -13.73 -26.24
CA SER A 188 10.55 -13.39 -25.72
C SER A 188 10.58 -12.95 -24.27
N ALA A 189 9.43 -12.60 -23.68
CA ALA A 189 9.35 -12.15 -22.30
C ALA A 189 9.11 -13.32 -21.33
N ALA A 190 9.54 -13.18 -20.08
CA ALA A 190 9.26 -14.18 -19.04
C ALA A 190 7.77 -14.12 -18.63
N LEU A 191 7.14 -15.31 -18.49
CA LEU A 191 5.75 -15.43 -18.02
C LEU A 191 5.56 -14.71 -16.69
N ALA A 192 6.51 -14.86 -15.77
CA ALA A 192 6.47 -14.27 -14.43
C ALA A 192 6.31 -12.73 -14.41
N ASN A 193 6.62 -12.04 -15.51
CA ASN A 193 6.47 -10.58 -15.55
C ASN A 193 5.01 -10.12 -15.43
N ARG A 194 4.06 -10.97 -15.80
CA ARG A 194 2.62 -10.68 -15.76
C ARG A 194 1.80 -11.58 -14.85
N LEU A 195 2.44 -12.45 -14.10
CA LEU A 195 1.77 -13.26 -13.08
C LEU A 195 1.32 -12.38 -11.90
N ALA A 196 0.22 -12.75 -11.27
CA ALA A 196 -0.18 -12.21 -9.97
C ALA A 196 0.89 -12.53 -8.91
N ASP A 197 1.03 -11.67 -7.90
CA ASP A 197 2.10 -11.78 -6.90
C ASP A 197 2.08 -13.11 -6.13
N VAL A 198 0.90 -13.64 -5.86
CA VAL A 198 0.74 -14.94 -5.21
C VAL A 198 1.37 -16.06 -6.05
N LEU A 199 1.27 -15.99 -7.40
CA LEU A 199 1.87 -16.98 -8.29
C LEU A 199 3.38 -16.80 -8.44
N ILE A 200 3.88 -15.57 -8.38
CA ILE A 200 5.32 -15.30 -8.33
C ILE A 200 5.92 -15.94 -7.07
N LYS A 201 5.29 -15.74 -5.91
CA LYS A 201 5.71 -16.32 -4.64
C LYS A 201 5.56 -17.84 -4.60
N ALA A 202 4.50 -18.39 -5.20
CA ALA A 202 4.32 -19.84 -5.33
C ALA A 202 5.44 -20.47 -6.14
N LYS A 203 5.83 -19.90 -7.28
CA LYS A 203 6.95 -20.36 -8.09
C LYS A 203 8.29 -20.23 -7.36
N ASP A 204 8.49 -19.17 -6.61
CA ASP A 204 9.68 -18.96 -5.78
C ASP A 204 9.80 -20.05 -4.71
N LEU A 205 8.71 -20.35 -4.02
CA LEU A 205 8.61 -21.42 -3.05
C LEU A 205 8.91 -22.79 -3.68
N THR A 206 8.29 -23.13 -4.81
CA THR A 206 8.49 -24.43 -5.47
C THR A 206 9.92 -24.61 -5.98
N ASN A 207 10.58 -23.54 -6.45
CA ASN A 207 11.99 -23.57 -6.80
C ASN A 207 12.86 -23.84 -5.56
N SER A 208 12.57 -23.16 -4.45
CA SER A 208 13.32 -23.33 -3.20
C SER A 208 13.14 -24.72 -2.61
N MET A 209 11.90 -25.27 -2.61
CA MET A 209 11.62 -26.64 -2.19
C MET A 209 12.38 -27.65 -3.06
N THR A 210 12.33 -27.49 -4.38
CA THR A 210 13.04 -28.39 -5.31
C THR A 210 14.55 -28.32 -5.12
N ALA A 211 15.09 -27.13 -4.92
CA ALA A 211 16.53 -26.95 -4.65
C ALA A 211 16.93 -27.67 -3.38
N PHE A 212 16.20 -27.46 -2.28
CA PHE A 212 16.45 -28.11 -1.00
C PHE A 212 16.34 -29.63 -1.10
N ASN A 213 15.24 -30.16 -1.64
CA ASN A 213 15.02 -31.62 -1.74
C ASN A 213 16.00 -32.29 -2.69
N THR A 214 16.46 -31.58 -3.75
CA THR A 214 17.51 -32.09 -4.66
C THR A 214 18.81 -32.33 -3.91
N GLU A 215 19.19 -31.48 -2.98
CA GLU A 215 20.40 -31.63 -2.17
C GLU A 215 20.18 -32.63 -1.04
N GLU A 216 19.08 -32.57 -0.31
CA GLU A 216 18.76 -33.40 0.85
C GLU A 216 18.59 -34.89 0.48
N HIS A 217 17.93 -35.16 -0.66
CA HIS A 217 17.66 -36.54 -1.12
C HIS A 217 18.65 -37.03 -2.18
N ASP A 218 19.73 -36.27 -2.42
CA ASP A 218 20.78 -36.59 -3.39
C ASP A 218 20.27 -36.93 -4.79
N LEU A 219 19.25 -36.15 -5.25
CA LEU A 219 18.62 -36.37 -6.56
C LEU A 219 19.59 -36.03 -7.69
N TYR A 220 19.63 -36.88 -8.74
CA TYR A 220 20.55 -36.72 -9.84
C TYR A 220 19.92 -36.92 -11.21
N GLY A 221 20.30 -36.07 -12.16
CA GLY A 221 19.81 -36.13 -13.53
C GLY A 221 18.44 -35.51 -13.74
N LEU A 222 18.06 -35.41 -15.02
CA LEU A 222 16.85 -34.70 -15.45
C LEU A 222 15.57 -35.29 -14.84
N ASP A 223 15.44 -36.62 -14.86
CA ASP A 223 14.13 -37.23 -14.54
C ASP A 223 13.79 -37.11 -13.06
N GLN A 224 14.74 -37.32 -12.16
CA GLN A 224 14.51 -37.20 -10.72
C GLN A 224 14.19 -35.75 -10.32
N ILE A 225 15.00 -34.78 -10.77
CA ILE A 225 14.79 -33.37 -10.45
C ILE A 225 13.52 -32.83 -11.08
N LYS A 226 13.18 -33.26 -12.30
CA LYS A 226 11.92 -32.91 -12.96
C LYS A 226 10.72 -33.42 -12.18
N GLN A 227 10.75 -34.68 -11.73
CA GLN A 227 9.67 -35.26 -10.95
C GLN A 227 9.48 -34.53 -9.64
N GLU A 228 10.54 -34.27 -8.90
CA GLU A 228 10.52 -33.50 -7.66
C GLU A 228 9.91 -32.10 -7.88
N HIS A 229 10.32 -31.42 -8.94
CA HIS A 229 9.78 -30.10 -9.27
C HIS A 229 8.30 -30.14 -9.62
N VAL A 230 7.83 -31.16 -10.32
CA VAL A 230 6.40 -31.38 -10.62
C VAL A 230 5.61 -31.66 -9.35
N GLU A 231 6.09 -32.50 -8.46
CA GLU A 231 5.45 -32.84 -7.19
C GLU A 231 5.29 -31.61 -6.30
N ASN A 232 6.35 -30.80 -6.17
CA ASN A 232 6.31 -29.55 -5.40
C ASN A 232 5.30 -28.55 -5.99
N ASN A 233 5.28 -28.37 -7.32
CA ASN A 233 4.31 -27.49 -7.97
C ASN A 233 2.87 -28.02 -7.85
N THR A 234 2.67 -29.33 -7.90
CA THR A 234 1.34 -29.97 -7.68
C THR A 234 0.85 -29.74 -6.24
N SER A 235 1.72 -29.93 -5.26
CA SER A 235 1.40 -29.71 -3.84
C SER A 235 1.04 -28.25 -3.56
N VAL A 236 1.84 -27.30 -4.04
CA VAL A 236 1.55 -25.85 -3.89
C VAL A 236 0.27 -25.48 -4.63
N ARG A 237 0.01 -26.02 -5.83
CA ARG A 237 -1.26 -25.86 -6.53
C ARG A 237 -2.42 -26.33 -5.68
N GLY A 238 -2.35 -27.55 -5.09
CA GLY A 238 -3.39 -28.08 -4.21
C GLY A 238 -3.72 -27.09 -3.09
N SER A 239 -2.71 -26.58 -2.41
CA SER A 239 -2.88 -25.59 -1.34
C SER A 239 -3.56 -24.29 -1.82
N LEU A 240 -3.25 -23.83 -3.04
CA LEU A 240 -3.91 -22.66 -3.63
C LEU A 240 -5.38 -22.92 -3.95
N ILE A 241 -5.68 -24.06 -4.57
CA ILE A 241 -7.06 -24.48 -4.92
C ILE A 241 -7.93 -24.63 -3.66
N ASP A 242 -7.42 -25.23 -2.60
CA ASP A 242 -8.12 -25.38 -1.31
C ASP A 242 -8.49 -24.02 -0.68
N ARG A 243 -7.81 -22.96 -1.07
CA ARG A 243 -8.10 -21.58 -0.68
C ARG A 243 -8.87 -20.78 -1.73
N GLY A 244 -9.41 -21.44 -2.75
CA GLY A 244 -10.19 -20.82 -3.82
C GLY A 244 -9.34 -20.06 -4.87
N ILE A 245 -8.03 -20.23 -4.87
CA ILE A 245 -7.14 -19.60 -5.84
C ILE A 245 -6.85 -20.59 -6.96
N VAL A 246 -7.40 -20.33 -8.14
CA VAL A 246 -7.16 -21.13 -9.35
C VAL A 246 -6.08 -20.44 -10.18
N PRO A 247 -4.82 -20.94 -10.19
CA PRO A 247 -3.67 -20.24 -10.76
C PRO A 247 -3.87 -19.76 -12.20
N GLU A 248 -4.40 -20.61 -13.07
CA GLU A 248 -4.61 -20.31 -14.48
C GLU A 248 -5.77 -19.36 -14.77
N ASN A 249 -6.61 -19.04 -13.76
CA ASN A 249 -7.77 -18.14 -13.91
C ASN A 249 -7.48 -16.73 -13.39
N LEU A 250 -6.33 -16.51 -12.77
CA LEU A 250 -5.99 -15.18 -12.27
C LEU A 250 -5.73 -14.21 -13.42
N PRO A 251 -6.19 -12.95 -13.32
CA PRO A 251 -5.96 -11.94 -14.36
C PRO A 251 -4.48 -11.58 -14.47
N PRO A 252 -4.05 -11.08 -15.64
CA PRO A 252 -2.70 -10.58 -15.81
C PRO A 252 -2.46 -9.36 -14.91
N ALA A 253 -1.34 -9.37 -14.21
CA ALA A 253 -0.87 -8.22 -13.46
C ALA A 253 -0.04 -7.27 -14.33
N GLU A 254 0.30 -6.09 -13.80
CA GLU A 254 1.17 -5.15 -14.50
C GLU A 254 2.55 -5.77 -14.78
N ASP A 255 3.08 -5.49 -15.98
CA ASP A 255 4.40 -5.99 -16.40
C ASP A 255 5.51 -5.44 -15.49
N THR A 256 6.22 -6.35 -14.78
CA THR A 256 7.26 -5.97 -13.82
C THR A 256 8.42 -5.20 -14.46
N LYS A 257 8.71 -5.38 -15.75
CA LYS A 257 9.75 -4.58 -16.44
C LYS A 257 9.29 -3.15 -16.69
N LYS A 258 8.00 -2.93 -16.97
CA LYS A 258 7.43 -1.57 -17.10
C LYS A 258 7.45 -0.88 -15.74
N LEU A 259 7.03 -1.61 -14.70
CA LEU A 259 7.06 -1.15 -13.33
C LEU A 259 8.47 -0.75 -12.89
N GLU A 260 9.46 -1.61 -13.12
CA GLU A 260 10.86 -1.36 -12.78
C GLU A 260 11.41 -0.08 -13.47
N ARG A 261 11.07 0.11 -14.74
CA ARG A 261 11.48 1.33 -15.49
C ARG A 261 10.82 2.58 -14.90
N ARG A 262 9.53 2.51 -14.53
CA ARG A 262 8.81 3.61 -13.89
C ARG A 262 9.45 3.98 -12.55
N VAL A 263 9.65 3.00 -11.67
CA VAL A 263 10.28 3.22 -10.35
C VAL A 263 11.67 3.83 -10.50
N LYS A 264 12.51 3.31 -11.40
CA LYS A 264 13.86 3.86 -11.66
C LYS A 264 13.83 5.28 -12.23
N ALA A 265 12.87 5.58 -13.11
CA ALA A 265 12.72 6.93 -13.65
C ALA A 265 12.31 7.93 -12.57
N ASP A 266 11.42 7.53 -11.66
CA ASP A 266 10.99 8.36 -10.56
C ASP A 266 12.09 8.55 -9.52
N GLU A 267 12.87 7.50 -9.21
CA GLU A 267 14.07 7.63 -8.34
C GLU A 267 15.11 8.60 -8.92
N LYS A 268 15.29 8.57 -10.24
CA LYS A 268 16.19 9.49 -10.92
C LYS A 268 15.72 10.94 -10.77
N LYS A 269 14.42 11.21 -11.00
CA LYS A 269 13.81 12.53 -10.82
C LYS A 269 13.97 13.04 -9.38
N LEU A 270 13.77 12.19 -8.38
CA LEU A 270 13.97 12.53 -6.97
C LEU A 270 15.42 12.90 -6.66
N LYS A 271 16.40 12.19 -7.24
CA LYS A 271 17.83 12.48 -7.07
C LYS A 271 18.28 13.77 -7.77
N GLU A 272 17.65 14.12 -8.86
CA GLU A 272 17.95 15.35 -9.62
C GLU A 272 17.34 16.61 -8.98
N GLY A 273 16.67 16.48 -7.82
CA GLY A 273 16.13 17.62 -7.05
C GLY A 273 14.95 18.30 -7.76
N THR A 274 14.38 17.67 -8.78
CA THR A 274 13.11 18.10 -9.32
C THR A 274 12.04 17.68 -8.31
N ASP A 275 11.51 18.64 -7.56
CA ASP A 275 10.29 18.47 -6.77
C ASP A 275 9.20 17.94 -7.71
N GLY A 276 8.99 16.62 -7.67
CA GLY A 276 8.30 15.86 -8.72
C GLY A 276 6.82 16.14 -8.89
N PHE A 277 6.32 17.24 -8.33
CA PHE A 277 4.91 17.62 -8.38
C PHE A 277 4.66 19.05 -8.91
N THR A 278 5.69 19.82 -9.17
CA THR A 278 5.55 21.15 -9.77
C THR A 278 6.48 21.31 -10.97
N ASP A 279 5.97 21.94 -12.04
CA ASP A 279 6.82 22.45 -13.10
C ASP A 279 7.73 23.58 -12.53
N PRO A 280 8.76 24.02 -13.24
CA PRO A 280 9.63 25.13 -12.81
C PRO A 280 8.88 26.46 -12.53
N GLN A 281 7.59 26.52 -12.83
CA GLN A 281 6.68 27.65 -12.62
C GLN A 281 5.68 27.38 -11.47
N GLY A 282 5.83 26.28 -10.72
CA GLY A 282 4.99 25.95 -9.56
C GLY A 282 3.59 25.40 -9.90
N ARG A 283 3.35 24.90 -11.10
CA ARG A 283 2.08 24.30 -11.51
C ARG A 283 2.11 22.79 -11.26
N LEU A 284 1.02 22.26 -10.72
CA LEU A 284 0.85 20.81 -10.56
C LEU A 284 0.89 20.13 -11.94
N ASN A 285 1.83 19.21 -12.14
CA ASN A 285 1.80 18.25 -13.23
C ASN A 285 0.80 17.14 -12.85
N LEU A 286 -0.45 17.30 -13.25
CA LEU A 286 -1.50 16.29 -13.16
C LEU A 286 -1.40 15.32 -14.33
#